data_013ba8aa77ed0ad0cf78211e1e4e0c27
#
_entry.id   013ba8aa77ed0ad0cf78211e1e4e0c27
#
_cell.length_a   1.000
_cell.length_b   1.000
_cell.length_c   1.000
_cell.angle_alpha   90.00
_cell.angle_beta   90.00
_cell.angle_gamma   90.00
#
_symmetry.space_group_name_H-M   'P 1'
#
loop_
_entity.id
_entity.type
_entity.pdbx_description
1 polymer ?
#
loop_
_entity_poly.entity_id
_entity_poly.type
_entity_poly.pdbx_seq_one_letter_code
_entity_poly.pdbx_strand_id
1 'polypeptide(L)'
;LFYVAITRAKTHLNISYTLKNVKDKEQVRSSFVTEIQEGSALQSIHKQVSDELLTEYLALQFAEKAKPEIALMEDEYIDQLLKKYTLSVTHLNNYLNCPLKFYYQNLIRVPAAKNENMTFGSAVHYAVEMLFKKMKNNNDIFPGKESMLADFKFFMQSNREAFTPEEYKRRSEYGEKILPAYYDYHISRWTKVIIAEKAVRNVVVQNVPVNGKLDKLEFNGKQVNVVDYKTGKYENALKKLVAPNEKEPNGGDYWRQAVFYKILLGNFSESINKGWEIVSTEFDFLEPVNDEYKVEKVIITDADITTVTHQVTDTWQKIQRKEFKTGCGKPDCDWCNFVKNNNLAVALHAPETDEPER
;
A
#
# COMPACT_ATOMS: atom_id res chain seq x y z
N LEU A 1 10.57 -9.48 17.01
CA LEU A 1 11.65 -8.48 16.92
C LEU A 1 11.70 -7.57 18.15
N PHE A 2 10.58 -6.96 18.59
CA PHE A 2 10.56 -6.08 19.76
C PHE A 2 11.06 -6.82 21.02
N TYR A 3 10.54 -8.01 21.30
CA TYR A 3 10.99 -8.86 22.41
C TYR A 3 12.49 -9.14 22.35
N VAL A 4 13.02 -9.49 21.18
CA VAL A 4 14.47 -9.73 21.01
C VAL A 4 15.27 -8.46 21.27
N ALA A 5 14.78 -7.29 20.85
CA ALA A 5 15.45 -6.02 21.09
C ALA A 5 15.54 -5.67 22.58
N ILE A 6 14.41 -5.79 23.32
CA ILE A 6 14.38 -5.48 24.76
C ILE A 6 15.18 -6.46 25.60
N THR A 7 15.22 -7.76 25.23
CA THR A 7 15.97 -8.78 25.98
C THR A 7 17.48 -8.75 25.75
N ARG A 8 17.96 -7.93 24.78
CA ARG A 8 19.39 -7.73 24.55
C ARG A 8 20.01 -6.65 25.41
N ALA A 9 19.22 -5.81 26.07
CA ALA A 9 19.74 -4.82 27.00
C ALA A 9 20.35 -5.52 28.24
N LYS A 10 21.61 -5.19 28.58
CA LYS A 10 22.30 -5.79 29.71
C LYS A 10 22.12 -4.96 31.01
N THR A 11 22.06 -3.64 30.90
CA THR A 11 22.03 -2.73 32.06
C THR A 11 20.92 -1.71 31.97
N HIS A 12 20.72 -1.08 30.82
CA HIS A 12 19.77 -0.01 30.65
C HIS A 12 18.97 -0.20 29.35
N LEU A 13 17.68 0.03 29.42
CA LEU A 13 16.79 0.06 28.27
C LEU A 13 15.99 1.37 28.31
N ASN A 14 16.09 2.16 27.25
CA ASN A 14 15.25 3.33 27.06
C ASN A 14 14.31 3.10 25.87
N ILE A 15 13.03 3.29 26.10
CA ILE A 15 12.02 3.25 25.07
C ILE A 15 11.43 4.64 24.94
N SER A 16 11.50 5.23 23.76
CA SER A 16 10.95 6.57 23.50
C SER A 16 9.95 6.54 22.35
N TYR A 17 8.97 7.40 22.40
CA TYR A 17 8.02 7.65 21.33
C TYR A 17 7.57 9.11 21.35
N THR A 18 7.13 9.61 20.19
CA THR A 18 6.63 10.98 20.07
C THR A 18 5.10 10.98 20.18
N LEU A 19 4.54 11.98 20.89
CA LEU A 19 3.10 12.20 20.96
C LEU A 19 2.57 12.87 19.68
N LYS A 20 3.40 13.67 19.03
CA LYS A 20 3.10 14.36 17.78
C LYS A 20 4.27 14.27 16.83
N ASN A 21 4.00 14.22 15.54
CA ASN A 21 5.04 14.31 14.53
C ASN A 21 5.37 15.78 14.18
N VAL A 22 6.35 15.99 13.30
CA VAL A 22 6.77 17.33 12.83
C VAL A 22 5.68 18.14 12.13
N LYS A 23 4.54 17.53 11.78
CA LYS A 23 3.35 18.19 11.20
C LYS A 23 2.24 18.39 12.24
N ASP A 24 2.59 18.33 13.51
CA ASP A 24 1.67 18.45 14.67
C ASP A 24 0.53 17.43 14.70
N LYS A 25 0.69 16.30 13.98
CA LYS A 25 -0.27 15.20 14.01
C LYS A 25 0.03 14.28 15.17
N GLU A 26 -1.00 13.93 15.92
CA GLU A 26 -0.91 12.95 16.99
C GLU A 26 -0.35 11.61 16.49
N GLN A 27 0.56 11.07 17.28
CA GLN A 27 1.17 9.76 17.06
C GLN A 27 0.72 8.80 18.15
N VAL A 28 0.35 7.60 17.74
CA VAL A 28 -0.05 6.56 18.69
C VAL A 28 1.18 5.70 18.99
N ARG A 29 1.41 5.46 20.27
CA ARG A 29 2.48 4.56 20.72
C ARG A 29 2.23 3.12 20.23
N SER A 30 3.30 2.36 20.07
CA SER A 30 3.23 0.94 19.72
C SER A 30 2.43 0.15 20.77
N SER A 31 1.64 -0.85 20.33
CA SER A 31 0.91 -1.76 21.20
C SER A 31 1.82 -2.43 22.25
N PHE A 32 3.04 -2.81 21.86
CA PHE A 32 4.03 -3.38 22.77
C PHE A 32 4.44 -2.41 23.89
N VAL A 33 4.56 -1.13 23.59
CA VAL A 33 4.87 -0.09 24.61
C VAL A 33 3.68 0.12 25.53
N THR A 34 2.46 0.07 24.97
CA THR A 34 1.22 0.14 25.76
C THR A 34 1.12 -1.03 26.74
N GLU A 35 1.34 -2.26 26.27
CA GLU A 35 1.31 -3.47 27.10
C GLU A 35 2.34 -3.42 28.25
N ILE A 36 3.56 -2.95 27.97
CA ILE A 36 4.60 -2.78 29.00
C ILE A 36 4.18 -1.75 30.03
N GLN A 37 3.60 -0.62 29.63
CA GLN A 37 3.16 0.43 30.55
C GLN A 37 1.95 0.00 31.40
N GLU A 38 1.00 -0.72 30.83
CA GLU A 38 -0.17 -1.24 31.54
C GLU A 38 0.16 -2.43 32.46
N GLY A 39 1.14 -3.23 32.06
CA GLY A 39 1.58 -4.42 32.81
C GLY A 39 2.66 -4.17 33.86
N SER A 40 3.18 -2.96 33.99
CA SER A 40 4.31 -2.65 34.88
C SER A 40 4.20 -1.27 35.52
N ALA A 41 4.88 -1.09 36.66
CA ALA A 41 4.97 0.21 37.39
C ALA A 41 6.02 1.17 36.77
N LEU A 42 6.29 1.09 35.46
CA LEU A 42 7.28 1.93 34.79
C LEU A 42 6.80 3.38 34.67
N GLN A 43 7.63 4.30 35.11
CA GLN A 43 7.33 5.73 35.00
C GLN A 43 7.69 6.24 33.61
N SER A 44 6.75 6.98 33.02
CA SER A 44 6.99 7.73 31.78
C SER A 44 7.52 9.13 32.09
N ILE A 45 8.60 9.53 31.43
CA ILE A 45 9.13 10.89 31.53
C ILE A 45 8.71 11.65 30.28
N HIS A 46 7.93 12.70 30.46
CA HIS A 46 7.60 13.62 29.37
C HIS A 46 8.74 14.62 29.20
N LYS A 47 9.35 14.65 28.02
CA LYS A 47 10.34 15.66 27.65
C LYS A 47 9.76 16.55 26.57
N GLN A 48 9.81 17.85 26.78
CA GLN A 48 9.52 18.83 25.75
C GLN A 48 10.81 19.09 24.97
N VAL A 49 10.73 19.01 23.64
CA VAL A 49 11.85 19.32 22.75
C VAL A 49 11.97 20.83 22.69
N SER A 50 13.19 21.39 22.89
CA SER A 50 13.40 22.82 22.77
C SER A 50 13.28 23.32 21.35
N ASP A 51 12.95 24.60 21.15
CA ASP A 51 12.83 25.20 19.81
C ASP A 51 14.16 25.20 19.05
N GLU A 52 15.31 25.26 19.80
CA GLU A 52 16.63 25.14 19.18
C GLU A 52 16.85 23.75 18.58
N LEU A 53 16.56 22.68 19.34
CA LEU A 53 16.66 21.30 18.88
C LEU A 53 15.69 21.01 17.72
N LEU A 54 14.49 21.62 17.75
CA LEU A 54 13.53 21.52 16.67
C LEU A 54 14.06 22.22 15.40
N THR A 55 14.68 23.39 15.56
CA THR A 55 15.29 24.15 14.47
C THR A 55 16.48 23.42 13.87
N GLU A 56 17.34 22.83 14.70
CA GLU A 56 18.45 21.97 14.26
C GLU A 56 17.93 20.75 13.48
N TYR A 57 16.90 20.09 13.98
CA TYR A 57 16.27 18.97 13.30
C TYR A 57 15.64 19.38 11.96
N LEU A 58 14.97 20.53 11.91
CA LEU A 58 14.42 21.08 10.67
C LEU A 58 15.52 21.46 9.66
N ALA A 59 16.64 22.02 10.14
CA ALA A 59 17.80 22.30 9.30
C ALA A 59 18.41 21.02 8.67
N LEU A 60 18.41 19.91 9.39
CA LEU A 60 18.82 18.60 8.84
C LEU A 60 17.92 18.13 7.70
N GLN A 61 16.66 18.57 7.64
CA GLN A 61 15.76 18.26 6.52
C GLN A 61 16.11 19.01 5.22
N PHE A 62 16.87 20.10 5.33
CA PHE A 62 17.41 20.85 4.19
C PHE A 62 18.82 20.38 3.80
N ALA A 63 19.45 19.49 4.60
CA ALA A 63 20.71 18.87 4.22
C ALA A 63 20.53 18.04 2.94
N GLU A 64 21.58 17.97 2.12
CA GLU A 64 21.57 17.30 0.84
C GLU A 64 20.90 15.93 0.89
N LYS A 65 20.00 15.66 -0.08
CA LYS A 65 19.22 14.44 -0.20
C LYS A 65 20.10 13.25 -0.62
N ALA A 66 21.06 12.88 0.22
CA ALA A 66 21.95 11.77 -0.10
C ALA A 66 21.17 10.45 -0.22
N LYS A 67 21.37 9.77 -1.37
CA LYS A 67 20.79 8.45 -1.63
C LYS A 67 21.62 7.40 -0.89
N PRO A 68 21.11 6.68 0.12
CA PRO A 68 21.86 5.64 0.79
C PRO A 68 21.97 4.39 -0.11
N GLU A 69 23.15 3.79 -0.14
CA GLU A 69 23.41 2.51 -0.79
C GLU A 69 23.69 1.46 0.28
N ILE A 70 23.15 0.24 0.10
CA ILE A 70 23.35 -0.90 1.00
C ILE A 70 24.20 -2.00 0.35
N ALA A 71 24.83 -2.82 1.18
CA ALA A 71 25.28 -4.13 0.75
C ALA A 71 24.06 -5.05 0.58
N LEU A 72 23.99 -5.76 -0.54
CA LEU A 72 22.96 -6.80 -0.72
C LEU A 72 23.32 -8.06 0.06
N MET A 73 22.33 -8.91 0.32
CA MET A 73 22.58 -10.27 0.76
C MET A 73 23.37 -11.06 -0.30
N GLU A 74 23.84 -12.25 0.05
CA GLU A 74 24.61 -13.11 -0.86
C GLU A 74 23.93 -13.24 -2.22
N ASP A 75 24.72 -13.10 -3.28
CA ASP A 75 24.23 -13.07 -4.66
C ASP A 75 23.42 -14.32 -5.04
N GLU A 76 23.87 -15.50 -4.60
CA GLU A 76 23.17 -16.75 -4.86
C GLU A 76 21.76 -16.78 -4.26
N TYR A 77 21.60 -16.22 -3.06
CA TYR A 77 20.29 -16.12 -2.42
C TYR A 77 19.37 -15.17 -3.19
N ILE A 78 19.86 -13.99 -3.57
CA ILE A 78 19.11 -13.03 -4.39
C ILE A 78 18.70 -13.65 -5.73
N ASP A 79 19.60 -14.35 -6.40
CA ASP A 79 19.32 -15.02 -7.68
C ASP A 79 18.23 -16.10 -7.55
N GLN A 80 18.22 -16.85 -6.45
CA GLN A 80 17.16 -17.82 -6.18
C GLN A 80 15.79 -17.16 -5.99
N LEU A 81 15.74 -15.99 -5.32
CA LEU A 81 14.51 -15.22 -5.17
C LEU A 81 14.02 -14.69 -6.52
N LEU A 82 14.92 -14.15 -7.34
CA LEU A 82 14.59 -13.56 -8.64
C LEU A 82 14.13 -14.61 -9.67
N LYS A 83 14.66 -15.83 -9.65
CA LYS A 83 14.24 -16.91 -10.55
C LYS A 83 12.73 -17.21 -10.51
N LYS A 84 12.10 -17.04 -9.37
CA LYS A 84 10.67 -17.31 -9.14
C LYS A 84 9.84 -16.04 -8.98
N TYR A 85 10.48 -14.90 -9.17
CA TYR A 85 9.84 -13.61 -8.90
C TYR A 85 8.80 -13.29 -9.99
N THR A 86 7.67 -12.74 -9.56
CA THR A 86 6.63 -12.20 -10.44
C THR A 86 6.30 -10.78 -9.99
N LEU A 87 6.18 -9.87 -10.96
CA LEU A 87 5.95 -8.46 -10.69
C LEU A 87 4.44 -8.18 -10.53
N SER A 88 4.04 -7.55 -9.44
CA SER A 88 2.70 -7.00 -9.27
C SER A 88 2.76 -5.46 -9.35
N VAL A 89 1.60 -4.82 -9.49
CA VAL A 89 1.54 -3.35 -9.51
C VAL A 89 2.06 -2.74 -8.19
N THR A 90 1.82 -3.38 -7.06
CA THR A 90 2.35 -2.94 -5.76
C THR A 90 3.88 -3.00 -5.74
N HIS A 91 4.47 -4.05 -6.31
CA HIS A 91 5.92 -4.19 -6.41
C HIS A 91 6.52 -3.15 -7.36
N LEU A 92 5.86 -2.90 -8.50
CA LEU A 92 6.23 -1.85 -9.45
C LEU A 92 6.20 -0.47 -8.77
N ASN A 93 5.10 -0.13 -8.11
CA ASN A 93 4.95 1.13 -7.38
C ASN A 93 6.04 1.29 -6.30
N ASN A 94 6.32 0.23 -5.54
CA ASN A 94 7.34 0.27 -4.50
C ASN A 94 8.74 0.51 -5.09
N TYR A 95 9.07 -0.15 -6.21
CA TYR A 95 10.35 0.05 -6.89
C TYR A 95 10.50 1.48 -7.42
N LEU A 96 9.50 1.99 -8.14
CA LEU A 96 9.50 3.34 -8.70
C LEU A 96 9.53 4.43 -7.63
N ASN A 97 8.91 4.18 -6.48
CA ASN A 97 8.95 5.10 -5.34
C ASN A 97 10.31 5.07 -4.62
N CYS A 98 10.87 3.89 -4.39
CA CYS A 98 12.19 3.70 -3.79
C CYS A 98 12.66 2.24 -4.00
N PRO A 99 13.79 2.00 -4.69
CA PRO A 99 14.31 0.65 -4.89
C PRO A 99 14.62 -0.09 -3.58
N LEU A 100 15.04 0.60 -2.50
CA LEU A 100 15.21 -0.02 -1.18
C LEU A 100 13.87 -0.48 -0.59
N LYS A 101 12.78 0.26 -0.82
CA LYS A 101 11.43 -0.18 -0.40
C LYS A 101 11.05 -1.50 -1.07
N PHE A 102 11.32 -1.61 -2.36
CA PHE A 102 11.11 -2.85 -3.09
C PHE A 102 11.97 -3.99 -2.51
N TYR A 103 13.26 -3.76 -2.31
CA TYR A 103 14.18 -4.76 -1.76
C TYR A 103 13.71 -5.31 -0.41
N TYR A 104 13.46 -4.42 0.55
CA TYR A 104 13.08 -4.83 1.89
C TYR A 104 11.68 -5.39 2.01
N GLN A 105 10.69 -4.76 1.36
CA GLN A 105 9.29 -5.17 1.49
C GLN A 105 8.89 -6.32 0.57
N ASN A 106 9.40 -6.35 -0.67
CA ASN A 106 8.88 -7.26 -1.69
C ASN A 106 9.83 -8.39 -2.01
N LEU A 107 11.14 -8.17 -2.01
CA LEU A 107 12.12 -9.20 -2.35
C LEU A 107 12.50 -10.04 -1.13
N ILE A 108 13.13 -9.45 -0.11
CA ILE A 108 13.54 -10.18 1.10
C ILE A 108 12.45 -10.24 2.17
N ARG A 109 11.38 -9.46 2.04
CA ARG A 109 10.17 -9.48 2.86
C ARG A 109 10.47 -9.35 4.35
N VAL A 110 11.19 -8.29 4.71
CA VAL A 110 11.45 -7.98 6.12
C VAL A 110 10.13 -7.88 6.87
N PRO A 111 9.95 -8.63 7.97
CA PRO A 111 8.73 -8.55 8.76
C PRO A 111 8.51 -7.13 9.29
N ALA A 112 7.37 -6.56 8.99
CA ALA A 112 6.92 -5.28 9.54
C ALA A 112 5.73 -5.52 10.47
N ALA A 113 5.62 -4.69 11.51
CA ALA A 113 4.44 -4.71 12.35
C ALA A 113 3.20 -4.42 11.50
N LYS A 114 2.11 -5.12 11.77
CA LYS A 114 0.82 -4.81 11.14
C LYS A 114 0.42 -3.39 11.50
N ASN A 115 -0.05 -2.65 10.53
CA ASN A 115 -0.44 -1.24 10.69
C ASN A 115 -1.97 -1.17 10.79
N GLU A 116 -2.49 -0.37 11.73
CA GLU A 116 -3.94 -0.20 11.95
C GLU A 116 -4.70 0.15 10.66
N ASN A 117 -4.13 1.05 9.85
CA ASN A 117 -4.78 1.52 8.61
C ASN A 117 -4.86 0.40 7.56
N MET A 118 -3.77 -0.36 7.40
CA MET A 118 -3.72 -1.49 6.46
C MET A 118 -4.68 -2.61 6.89
N THR A 119 -4.70 -2.91 8.20
CA THR A 119 -5.57 -3.96 8.74
C THR A 119 -7.03 -3.56 8.67
N PHE A 120 -7.35 -2.31 8.98
CA PHE A 120 -8.71 -1.77 8.80
C PHE A 120 -9.14 -1.81 7.33
N GLY A 121 -8.27 -1.37 6.40
CA GLY A 121 -8.52 -1.47 4.96
C GLY A 121 -8.83 -2.91 4.54
N SER A 122 -8.00 -3.87 4.98
CA SER A 122 -8.22 -5.29 4.70
C SER A 122 -9.53 -5.82 5.29
N ALA A 123 -9.96 -5.35 6.47
CA ALA A 123 -11.24 -5.73 7.08
C ALA A 123 -12.43 -5.25 6.25
N VAL A 124 -12.34 -4.02 5.73
CA VAL A 124 -13.38 -3.44 4.86
C VAL A 124 -13.45 -4.19 3.53
N HIS A 125 -12.29 -4.42 2.87
CA HIS A 125 -12.24 -5.23 1.64
C HIS A 125 -12.82 -6.63 1.85
N TYR A 126 -12.47 -7.29 2.95
CA TYR A 126 -13.02 -8.60 3.29
C TYR A 126 -14.54 -8.58 3.45
N ALA A 127 -15.09 -7.57 4.14
CA ALA A 127 -16.53 -7.45 4.32
C ALA A 127 -17.28 -7.27 2.98
N VAL A 128 -16.74 -6.43 2.08
CA VAL A 128 -17.29 -6.23 0.73
C VAL A 128 -17.14 -7.48 -0.13
N GLU A 129 -15.99 -8.13 -0.10
CA GLU A 129 -15.76 -9.42 -0.77
C GLU A 129 -16.79 -10.46 -0.36
N MET A 130 -16.97 -10.63 0.96
CA MET A 130 -17.92 -11.62 1.51
C MET A 130 -19.37 -11.29 1.15
N LEU A 131 -19.73 -10.00 1.11
CA LEU A 131 -21.04 -9.55 0.65
C LEU A 131 -21.35 -10.07 -0.75
N PHE A 132 -20.45 -9.85 -1.71
CA PHE A 132 -20.62 -10.28 -3.09
C PHE A 132 -20.54 -11.80 -3.25
N LYS A 133 -19.66 -12.48 -2.52
CA LYS A 133 -19.59 -13.95 -2.52
C LYS A 133 -20.88 -14.58 -1.99
N LYS A 134 -21.41 -14.07 -0.90
CA LYS A 134 -22.67 -14.54 -0.32
C LYS A 134 -23.84 -14.28 -1.28
N MET A 135 -23.86 -13.11 -1.92
CA MET A 135 -24.86 -12.79 -2.96
C MET A 135 -24.81 -13.85 -4.08
N LYS A 136 -23.64 -14.17 -4.61
CA LYS A 136 -23.47 -15.20 -5.66
C LYS A 136 -23.93 -16.58 -5.21
N ASN A 137 -23.64 -16.96 -3.98
CA ASN A 137 -24.06 -18.25 -3.41
C ASN A 137 -25.54 -18.30 -3.01
N ASN A 138 -26.23 -17.18 -3.01
CA ASN A 138 -27.63 -17.04 -2.64
C ASN A 138 -28.52 -16.58 -3.82
N ASN A 139 -28.33 -17.17 -4.99
CA ASN A 139 -29.11 -16.90 -6.20
C ASN A 139 -29.20 -15.40 -6.56
N ASP A 140 -28.07 -14.71 -6.49
CA ASP A 140 -27.94 -13.27 -6.76
C ASP A 140 -28.82 -12.38 -5.85
N ILE A 141 -29.10 -12.86 -4.63
CA ILE A 141 -29.77 -12.07 -3.59
C ILE A 141 -28.73 -11.60 -2.58
N PHE A 142 -28.59 -10.28 -2.44
CA PHE A 142 -27.69 -9.70 -1.45
C PHE A 142 -28.14 -10.06 -0.02
N PRO A 143 -27.21 -10.47 0.85
CA PRO A 143 -27.50 -10.57 2.28
C PRO A 143 -27.71 -9.15 2.87
N GLY A 144 -28.39 -9.06 4.01
CA GLY A 144 -28.55 -7.78 4.71
C GLY A 144 -27.22 -7.18 5.17
N LYS A 145 -27.22 -5.88 5.45
CA LYS A 145 -26.06 -5.13 5.93
C LYS A 145 -25.48 -5.68 7.25
N GLU A 146 -26.30 -6.33 8.05
CA GLU A 146 -25.89 -7.02 9.29
C GLU A 146 -24.91 -8.15 9.01
N SER A 147 -25.07 -8.86 7.88
CA SER A 147 -24.14 -9.91 7.45
C SER A 147 -22.79 -9.31 7.04
N MET A 148 -22.79 -8.19 6.31
CA MET A 148 -21.56 -7.47 5.94
C MET A 148 -20.82 -6.98 7.19
N LEU A 149 -21.57 -6.43 8.16
CA LEU A 149 -21.00 -5.96 9.42
C LEU A 149 -20.43 -7.10 10.27
N ALA A 150 -21.09 -8.26 10.27
CA ALA A 150 -20.58 -9.45 10.96
C ALA A 150 -19.24 -9.93 10.37
N ASP A 151 -19.09 -9.92 9.04
CA ASP A 151 -17.85 -10.27 8.36
C ASP A 151 -16.72 -9.27 8.70
N PHE A 152 -17.03 -7.98 8.73
CA PHE A 152 -16.09 -6.95 9.17
C PHE A 152 -15.61 -7.19 10.61
N LYS A 153 -16.52 -7.39 11.55
CA LYS A 153 -16.22 -7.67 12.97
C LYS A 153 -15.38 -8.92 13.13
N PHE A 154 -15.72 -9.97 12.38
CA PHE A 154 -14.94 -11.21 12.38
C PHE A 154 -13.50 -10.98 11.97
N PHE A 155 -13.27 -10.22 10.87
CA PHE A 155 -11.91 -9.92 10.41
C PHE A 155 -11.15 -9.05 11.41
N MET A 156 -11.78 -8.01 11.95
CA MET A 156 -11.18 -7.14 12.97
C MET A 156 -10.75 -7.95 14.20
N GLN A 157 -11.63 -8.83 14.70
CA GLN A 157 -11.32 -9.68 15.85
C GLN A 157 -10.20 -10.69 15.56
N SER A 158 -10.19 -11.28 14.38
CA SER A 158 -9.14 -12.22 13.94
C SER A 158 -7.76 -11.58 13.76
N ASN A 159 -7.71 -10.25 13.65
CA ASN A 159 -6.46 -9.49 13.51
C ASN A 159 -6.30 -8.45 14.63
N ARG A 160 -6.84 -8.77 15.82
CA ARG A 160 -6.85 -7.87 16.97
C ARG A 160 -5.46 -7.39 17.37
N GLU A 161 -4.45 -8.21 17.17
CA GLU A 161 -3.04 -7.93 17.51
C GLU A 161 -2.42 -6.79 16.67
N ALA A 162 -3.10 -6.36 15.60
CA ALA A 162 -2.65 -5.23 14.78
C ALA A 162 -2.98 -3.85 15.37
N PHE A 163 -3.70 -3.82 16.50
CA PHE A 163 -4.26 -2.61 17.09
C PHE A 163 -3.94 -2.51 18.57
N THR A 164 -3.72 -1.30 19.07
CA THR A 164 -3.90 -1.00 20.49
C THR A 164 -5.38 -1.09 20.87
N PRO A 165 -5.73 -1.18 22.16
CA PRO A 165 -7.12 -1.18 22.61
C PRO A 165 -7.92 0.03 22.07
N GLU A 166 -7.35 1.22 22.12
CA GLU A 166 -7.97 2.46 21.65
C GLU A 166 -8.15 2.49 20.14
N GLU A 167 -7.13 2.07 19.38
CA GLU A 167 -7.22 1.97 17.90
C GLU A 167 -8.28 0.96 17.49
N TYR A 168 -8.32 -0.20 18.14
CA TYR A 168 -9.31 -1.22 17.85
C TYR A 168 -10.72 -0.70 18.07
N LYS A 169 -10.97 -0.05 19.22
CA LYS A 169 -12.27 0.53 19.54
C LYS A 169 -12.66 1.57 18.49
N ARG A 170 -11.79 2.55 18.24
CA ARG A 170 -12.01 3.62 17.27
C ARG A 170 -12.30 3.09 15.87
N ARG A 171 -11.47 2.14 15.38
CA ARG A 171 -11.62 1.55 14.04
C ARG A 171 -12.86 0.68 13.93
N SER A 172 -13.20 -0.07 14.98
CA SER A 172 -14.44 -0.86 15.00
C SER A 172 -15.66 0.02 14.95
N GLU A 173 -15.75 1.04 15.81
CA GLU A 173 -16.86 2.01 15.81
C GLU A 173 -16.97 2.75 14.47
N TYR A 174 -15.84 3.11 13.87
CA TYR A 174 -15.81 3.75 12.57
C TYR A 174 -16.34 2.83 11.46
N GLY A 175 -15.87 1.58 11.40
CA GLY A 175 -16.38 0.60 10.44
C GLY A 175 -17.87 0.29 10.61
N GLU A 176 -18.34 0.20 11.87
CA GLU A 176 -19.76 0.00 12.19
C GLU A 176 -20.64 1.17 11.72
N LYS A 177 -20.08 2.36 11.63
CA LYS A 177 -20.77 3.54 11.11
C LYS A 177 -20.79 3.58 9.59
N ILE A 178 -19.62 3.38 8.94
CA ILE A 178 -19.50 3.61 7.49
C ILE A 178 -20.07 2.46 6.64
N LEU A 179 -19.89 1.21 7.06
CA LEU A 179 -20.28 0.07 6.23
C LEU A 179 -21.81 -0.06 6.02
N PRO A 180 -22.66 0.09 7.03
CA PRO A 180 -24.10 0.09 6.81
C PRO A 180 -24.58 1.25 5.92
N ALA A 181 -23.99 2.44 6.08
CA ALA A 181 -24.32 3.60 5.25
C ALA A 181 -23.89 3.40 3.79
N TYR A 182 -22.68 2.83 3.57
CA TYR A 182 -22.20 2.45 2.25
C TYR A 182 -23.10 1.40 1.59
N TYR A 183 -23.52 0.38 2.34
CA TYR A 183 -24.45 -0.64 1.87
C TYR A 183 -25.78 -0.01 1.43
N ASP A 184 -26.43 0.79 2.31
CA ASP A 184 -27.72 1.40 2.03
C ASP A 184 -27.68 2.33 0.79
N TYR A 185 -26.57 3.03 0.57
CA TYR A 185 -26.36 3.90 -0.59
C TYR A 185 -26.21 3.12 -1.89
N HIS A 186 -25.50 2.00 -1.87
CA HIS A 186 -25.11 1.28 -3.07
C HIS A 186 -25.99 0.08 -3.44
N ILE A 187 -26.77 -0.49 -2.50
CA ILE A 187 -27.46 -1.77 -2.70
C ILE A 187 -28.38 -1.80 -3.92
N SER A 188 -29.04 -0.69 -4.25
CA SER A 188 -29.93 -0.58 -5.41
C SER A 188 -29.16 -0.35 -6.75
N ARG A 189 -27.87 -0.01 -6.67
CA ARG A 189 -27.02 0.38 -7.82
C ARG A 189 -26.06 -0.71 -8.23
N TRP A 190 -25.72 -1.62 -7.32
CA TRP A 190 -24.78 -2.68 -7.61
C TRP A 190 -25.27 -3.64 -8.69
N THR A 191 -24.42 -3.86 -9.69
CA THR A 191 -24.64 -4.96 -10.63
C THR A 191 -24.39 -6.30 -9.93
N LYS A 192 -25.15 -7.32 -10.36
CA LYS A 192 -24.99 -8.69 -9.88
C LYS A 192 -24.13 -9.54 -10.81
N VAL A 193 -23.83 -9.04 -12.02
CA VAL A 193 -22.98 -9.74 -12.98
C VAL A 193 -21.55 -9.39 -12.71
N ILE A 194 -20.95 -10.09 -11.73
CA ILE A 194 -19.61 -9.78 -11.22
C ILE A 194 -18.76 -11.04 -10.99
N ILE A 195 -17.45 -10.82 -10.89
CA ILE A 195 -16.48 -11.73 -10.25
C ILE A 195 -15.81 -10.94 -9.12
N ALA A 196 -15.96 -11.39 -7.87
CA ALA A 196 -15.29 -10.82 -6.72
C ALA A 196 -13.94 -11.51 -6.49
N GLU A 197 -12.92 -10.73 -6.08
CA GLU A 197 -11.62 -11.23 -5.67
C GLU A 197 -10.93 -12.13 -6.73
N LYS A 198 -10.76 -11.55 -7.93
CA LYS A 198 -10.12 -12.30 -9.03
C LYS A 198 -8.60 -12.28 -8.89
N ALA A 199 -8.03 -13.42 -8.51
CA ALA A 199 -6.59 -13.62 -8.61
C ALA A 199 -6.21 -13.95 -10.07
N VAL A 200 -5.29 -13.18 -10.64
CA VAL A 200 -4.75 -13.35 -11.97
C VAL A 200 -3.27 -13.72 -11.85
N ARG A 201 -2.91 -14.88 -12.36
CA ARG A 201 -1.55 -15.45 -12.27
C ARG A 201 -1.13 -15.99 -13.63
N ASN A 202 0.18 -16.28 -13.75
CA ASN A 202 0.78 -16.86 -14.96
C ASN A 202 0.53 -15.99 -16.22
N VAL A 203 0.60 -14.68 -16.05
CA VAL A 203 0.52 -13.73 -17.15
C VAL A 203 1.92 -13.25 -17.50
N VAL A 204 2.19 -13.09 -18.78
CA VAL A 204 3.46 -12.56 -19.29
C VAL A 204 3.18 -11.34 -20.16
N VAL A 205 3.85 -10.23 -19.84
CA VAL A 205 3.78 -8.97 -20.58
C VAL A 205 5.19 -8.65 -21.09
N GLN A 206 5.41 -8.71 -22.40
CA GLN A 206 6.73 -8.49 -23.01
C GLN A 206 7.88 -9.21 -22.29
N ASN A 207 7.72 -10.53 -22.05
CA ASN A 207 8.65 -11.40 -21.32
C ASN A 207 8.76 -11.14 -19.80
N VAL A 208 7.97 -10.25 -19.23
CA VAL A 208 7.91 -10.03 -17.78
C VAL A 208 6.77 -10.87 -17.18
N PRO A 209 7.07 -11.78 -16.23
CA PRO A 209 6.03 -12.48 -15.50
C PRO A 209 5.33 -11.53 -14.53
N VAL A 210 4.03 -11.40 -14.69
CA VAL A 210 3.21 -10.49 -13.88
C VAL A 210 2.05 -11.21 -13.20
N ASN A 211 1.59 -10.68 -12.09
CA ASN A 211 0.40 -11.14 -11.39
C ASN A 211 -0.38 -9.98 -10.77
N GLY A 212 -1.60 -10.26 -10.34
CA GLY A 212 -2.41 -9.30 -9.61
C GLY A 212 -3.62 -9.94 -8.96
N LYS A 213 -4.23 -9.20 -8.08
CA LYS A 213 -5.50 -9.51 -7.45
C LYS A 213 -6.40 -8.30 -7.62
N LEU A 214 -7.59 -8.52 -8.16
CA LEU A 214 -8.56 -7.48 -8.44
C LEU A 214 -9.75 -7.67 -7.51
N ASP A 215 -10.21 -6.60 -6.87
CA ASP A 215 -11.28 -6.68 -5.87
C ASP A 215 -12.60 -7.10 -6.50
N LYS A 216 -12.97 -6.49 -7.63
CA LYS A 216 -14.20 -6.85 -8.34
C LYS A 216 -14.10 -6.57 -9.84
N LEU A 217 -14.62 -7.47 -10.65
CA LEU A 217 -14.89 -7.27 -12.07
C LEU A 217 -16.40 -7.17 -12.28
N GLU A 218 -16.86 -6.13 -12.92
CA GLU A 218 -18.25 -5.92 -13.31
C GLU A 218 -18.43 -6.10 -14.80
N PHE A 219 -19.47 -6.81 -15.21
CA PHE A 219 -19.69 -7.16 -16.60
C PHE A 219 -20.95 -6.55 -17.16
N ASN A 220 -20.83 -5.97 -18.36
CA ASN A 220 -21.94 -5.63 -19.25
C ASN A 220 -21.68 -6.32 -20.59
N GLY A 221 -22.21 -7.52 -20.77
CA GLY A 221 -21.83 -8.40 -21.88
C GLY A 221 -20.35 -8.77 -21.81
N LYS A 222 -19.58 -8.37 -22.82
CA LYS A 222 -18.12 -8.56 -22.85
C LYS A 222 -17.33 -7.40 -22.25
N GLN A 223 -17.98 -6.26 -22.05
CA GLN A 223 -17.34 -5.10 -21.43
C GLN A 223 -17.12 -5.34 -19.95
N VAL A 224 -15.91 -5.03 -19.49
CA VAL A 224 -15.48 -5.25 -18.11
C VAL A 224 -15.02 -3.91 -17.51
N ASN A 225 -15.66 -3.53 -16.40
CA ASN A 225 -15.19 -2.49 -15.50
C ASN A 225 -14.48 -3.15 -14.31
N VAL A 226 -13.25 -2.74 -14.04
CA VAL A 226 -12.50 -3.19 -12.85
C VAL A 226 -12.82 -2.23 -11.71
N VAL A 227 -13.30 -2.73 -10.59
CA VAL A 227 -13.56 -1.91 -9.40
C VAL A 227 -12.54 -2.26 -8.32
N ASP A 228 -11.93 -1.24 -7.77
CA ASP A 228 -10.95 -1.31 -6.68
C ASP A 228 -11.42 -0.43 -5.52
N TYR A 229 -11.59 -1.02 -4.35
CA TYR A 229 -12.11 -0.33 -3.18
C TYR A 229 -11.03 0.45 -2.43
N LYS A 230 -11.37 1.65 -1.97
CA LYS A 230 -10.43 2.51 -1.25
C LYS A 230 -11.01 2.98 0.09
N THR A 231 -10.24 2.77 1.15
CA THR A 231 -10.56 3.21 2.53
C THR A 231 -9.80 4.45 2.98
N GLY A 232 -9.07 5.09 2.06
CA GLY A 232 -8.31 6.31 2.35
C GLY A 232 -9.09 7.57 1.99
N LYS A 233 -8.63 8.71 2.51
CA LYS A 233 -9.23 10.02 2.19
C LYS A 233 -9.16 10.31 0.69
N TYR A 234 -10.30 10.70 0.13
CA TYR A 234 -10.46 11.00 -1.29
C TYR A 234 -9.47 12.05 -1.81
N GLU A 235 -9.26 13.14 -1.05
CA GLU A 235 -8.36 14.23 -1.46
C GLU A 235 -6.90 13.75 -1.63
N ASN A 236 -6.47 12.77 -0.83
CA ASN A 236 -5.15 12.16 -0.97
C ASN A 236 -5.06 11.24 -2.18
N ALA A 237 -6.18 10.65 -2.57
CA ALA A 237 -6.25 9.76 -3.71
C ALA A 237 -6.12 10.51 -5.05
N LEU A 238 -6.68 11.73 -5.15
CA LEU A 238 -6.60 12.55 -6.36
C LEU A 238 -5.15 12.77 -6.82
N LYS A 239 -4.22 12.96 -5.87
CA LYS A 239 -2.78 13.10 -6.17
C LYS A 239 -2.16 11.82 -6.75
N LYS A 240 -2.77 10.67 -6.51
CA LYS A 240 -2.31 9.36 -6.98
C LYS A 240 -2.95 8.94 -8.32
N LEU A 241 -3.97 9.68 -8.77
CA LEU A 241 -4.70 9.41 -10.01
C LEU A 241 -4.14 10.15 -11.22
N VAL A 242 -3.10 10.96 -11.04
CA VAL A 242 -2.52 11.77 -12.11
C VAL A 242 -1.68 10.92 -13.07
N ALA A 243 -1.85 11.13 -14.37
CA ALA A 243 -0.94 10.59 -15.38
C ALA A 243 0.45 11.25 -15.26
N PRO A 244 1.51 10.68 -15.90
CA PRO A 244 2.84 11.28 -15.90
C PRO A 244 2.83 12.76 -16.31
N ASN A 245 3.56 13.56 -15.55
CA ASN A 245 3.73 15.00 -15.80
C ASN A 245 5.09 15.45 -15.23
N GLU A 246 5.44 16.73 -15.39
CA GLU A 246 6.73 17.27 -14.93
C GLU A 246 7.01 17.06 -13.43
N LYS A 247 5.97 17.09 -12.59
CA LYS A 247 6.11 16.90 -11.12
C LYS A 247 6.12 15.43 -10.71
N GLU A 248 5.42 14.59 -11.47
CA GLU A 248 5.28 13.16 -11.24
C GLU A 248 5.61 12.40 -12.54
N PRO A 249 6.92 12.30 -12.90
CA PRO A 249 7.33 11.72 -14.19
C PRO A 249 6.87 10.29 -14.40
N ASN A 250 6.70 9.53 -13.31
CA ASN A 250 6.20 8.17 -13.36
C ASN A 250 4.67 8.08 -13.29
N GLY A 251 3.97 9.19 -13.09
CA GLY A 251 2.54 9.18 -12.77
C GLY A 251 2.24 8.69 -11.35
N GLY A 252 0.98 8.81 -10.94
CA GLY A 252 0.52 8.41 -9.62
C GLY A 252 0.29 6.90 -9.49
N ASP A 253 0.36 6.41 -8.27
CA ASP A 253 0.24 4.97 -7.96
C ASP A 253 -1.13 4.38 -8.37
N TYR A 254 -2.22 5.14 -8.24
CA TYR A 254 -3.55 4.67 -8.60
C TYR A 254 -3.79 4.72 -10.12
N TRP A 255 -3.31 5.78 -10.79
CA TRP A 255 -3.32 5.80 -12.25
C TRP A 255 -2.58 4.59 -12.82
N ARG A 256 -1.38 4.32 -12.32
CA ARG A 256 -0.58 3.15 -12.76
C ARG A 256 -1.28 1.84 -12.43
N GLN A 257 -1.94 1.74 -11.27
CA GLN A 257 -2.72 0.57 -10.88
C GLN A 257 -3.85 0.32 -11.87
N ALA A 258 -4.59 1.34 -12.26
CA ALA A 258 -5.68 1.23 -13.23
C ALA A 258 -5.17 0.70 -14.58
N VAL A 259 -4.11 1.30 -15.10
CA VAL A 259 -3.52 0.91 -16.39
C VAL A 259 -2.95 -0.52 -16.32
N PHE A 260 -2.26 -0.85 -15.22
CA PHE A 260 -1.72 -2.19 -15.01
C PHE A 260 -2.81 -3.26 -15.00
N TYR A 261 -3.97 -3.01 -14.41
CA TYR A 261 -5.09 -3.95 -14.44
C TYR A 261 -5.60 -4.21 -15.86
N LYS A 262 -5.66 -3.20 -16.71
CA LYS A 262 -6.01 -3.38 -18.12
C LYS A 262 -4.96 -4.20 -18.87
N ILE A 263 -3.67 -3.92 -18.65
CA ILE A 263 -2.56 -4.69 -19.24
C ILE A 263 -2.62 -6.15 -18.76
N LEU A 264 -2.81 -6.38 -17.46
CA LEU A 264 -2.85 -7.69 -16.84
C LEU A 264 -3.99 -8.55 -17.42
N LEU A 265 -5.20 -8.00 -17.45
CA LEU A 265 -6.37 -8.70 -18.00
C LEU A 265 -6.29 -8.87 -19.52
N GLY A 266 -5.75 -7.88 -20.24
CA GLY A 266 -5.55 -7.97 -21.70
C GLY A 266 -4.57 -9.07 -22.13
N ASN A 267 -3.69 -9.52 -21.23
CA ASN A 267 -2.75 -10.63 -21.46
C ASN A 267 -3.13 -11.91 -20.69
N PHE A 268 -4.27 -11.92 -20.00
CA PHE A 268 -4.73 -13.09 -19.26
C PHE A 268 -5.52 -14.03 -20.15
N SER A 269 -5.12 -15.29 -20.23
CA SER A 269 -5.71 -16.30 -21.14
C SER A 269 -7.22 -16.45 -21.00
N GLU A 270 -7.76 -16.46 -19.77
CA GLU A 270 -9.19 -16.54 -19.54
C GLU A 270 -9.94 -15.33 -20.10
N SER A 271 -9.39 -14.13 -19.92
CA SER A 271 -9.95 -12.88 -20.44
C SER A 271 -9.99 -12.89 -21.97
N ILE A 272 -8.87 -13.30 -22.60
CA ILE A 272 -8.72 -13.40 -24.05
C ILE A 272 -9.72 -14.44 -24.62
N ASN A 273 -9.78 -15.64 -24.03
CA ASN A 273 -10.66 -16.69 -24.48
C ASN A 273 -12.15 -16.36 -24.37
N LYS A 274 -12.52 -15.56 -23.35
CA LYS A 274 -13.90 -15.07 -23.15
C LYS A 274 -14.21 -13.79 -23.94
N GLY A 275 -13.20 -13.19 -24.58
CA GLY A 275 -13.32 -11.94 -25.32
C GLY A 275 -13.71 -10.76 -24.43
N TRP A 276 -13.09 -10.64 -23.25
CA TRP A 276 -13.32 -9.52 -22.35
C TRP A 276 -12.70 -8.23 -22.89
N GLU A 277 -13.49 -7.16 -22.87
CA GLU A 277 -13.10 -5.82 -23.27
C GLU A 277 -12.99 -4.94 -22.03
N ILE A 278 -11.77 -4.70 -21.55
CA ILE A 278 -11.54 -3.89 -20.35
C ILE A 278 -11.70 -2.42 -20.73
N VAL A 279 -12.84 -1.84 -20.34
CA VAL A 279 -13.23 -0.46 -20.72
C VAL A 279 -12.75 0.58 -19.74
N SER A 280 -12.66 0.23 -18.45
CA SER A 280 -12.28 1.18 -17.40
C SER A 280 -11.82 0.47 -16.12
N THR A 281 -11.12 1.23 -15.29
CA THR A 281 -10.93 0.93 -13.87
C THR A 281 -11.58 2.03 -13.04
N GLU A 282 -12.28 1.62 -11.99
CA GLU A 282 -13.03 2.48 -11.09
C GLU A 282 -12.51 2.33 -9.68
N PHE A 283 -12.17 3.44 -9.04
CA PHE A 283 -11.82 3.49 -7.63
C PHE A 283 -13.03 3.95 -6.83
N ASP A 284 -13.56 3.05 -6.02
CA ASP A 284 -14.76 3.26 -5.20
C ASP A 284 -14.36 3.56 -3.76
N PHE A 285 -14.66 4.77 -3.29
CA PHE A 285 -14.27 5.26 -1.98
C PHE A 285 -15.36 4.98 -0.95
N LEU A 286 -15.04 4.14 0.04
CA LEU A 286 -15.98 3.73 1.07
C LEU A 286 -16.24 4.82 2.13
N GLU A 287 -15.42 5.87 2.16
CA GLU A 287 -15.63 7.01 3.04
C GLU A 287 -16.35 8.13 2.27
N PRO A 288 -17.52 8.61 2.73
CA PRO A 288 -18.22 9.70 2.05
C PRO A 288 -17.48 11.03 2.25
N VAL A 289 -17.58 11.89 1.25
CA VAL A 289 -17.12 13.28 1.31
C VAL A 289 -18.38 14.17 1.22
N ASN A 290 -18.66 14.93 2.26
CA ASN A 290 -19.89 15.74 2.37
C ASN A 290 -21.16 14.93 2.09
N ASP A 291 -21.28 13.76 2.73
CA ASP A 291 -22.39 12.79 2.60
C ASP A 291 -22.56 12.17 1.19
N GLU A 292 -21.59 12.37 0.28
CA GLU A 292 -21.57 11.76 -1.03
C GLU A 292 -20.44 10.74 -1.14
N TYR A 293 -20.73 9.56 -1.68
CA TYR A 293 -19.69 8.59 -2.03
C TYR A 293 -19.06 8.96 -3.36
N LYS A 294 -17.74 9.03 -3.39
CA LYS A 294 -16.96 9.39 -4.58
C LYS A 294 -16.50 8.13 -5.29
N VAL A 295 -16.58 8.20 -6.60
CA VAL A 295 -16.13 7.16 -7.51
C VAL A 295 -15.28 7.82 -8.59
N GLU A 296 -14.04 7.35 -8.77
CA GLU A 296 -13.14 7.86 -9.80
C GLU A 296 -12.92 6.81 -10.87
N LYS A 297 -13.44 7.09 -12.05
CA LYS A 297 -13.33 6.22 -13.22
C LYS A 297 -12.18 6.65 -14.12
N VAL A 298 -11.19 5.78 -14.27
CA VAL A 298 -10.03 6.01 -15.13
C VAL A 298 -10.30 5.38 -16.49
N ILE A 299 -10.37 6.22 -17.52
CA ILE A 299 -10.40 5.79 -18.91
C ILE A 299 -8.96 5.67 -19.41
N ILE A 300 -8.60 4.49 -19.85
CA ILE A 300 -7.21 4.13 -20.14
C ILE A 300 -6.98 4.18 -21.65
N THR A 301 -6.04 5.02 -22.06
CA THR A 301 -5.62 5.22 -23.45
C THR A 301 -4.51 4.24 -23.87
N ASP A 302 -4.25 4.12 -25.16
CA ASP A 302 -3.13 3.32 -25.67
C ASP A 302 -1.76 3.91 -25.27
N ALA A 303 -1.68 5.24 -25.14
CA ALA A 303 -0.49 5.92 -24.64
C ALA A 303 -0.20 5.54 -23.17
N ASP A 304 -1.23 5.46 -22.32
CA ASP A 304 -1.10 5.00 -20.93
C ASP A 304 -0.60 3.55 -20.88
N ILE A 305 -1.17 2.67 -21.72
CA ILE A 305 -0.76 1.26 -21.82
C ILE A 305 0.72 1.18 -22.22
N THR A 306 1.14 1.94 -23.22
CA THR A 306 2.54 1.99 -23.68
C THR A 306 3.46 2.44 -22.54
N THR A 307 3.09 3.51 -21.86
CA THR A 307 3.88 4.08 -20.74
C THR A 307 4.04 3.07 -19.60
N VAL A 308 2.95 2.47 -19.13
CA VAL A 308 3.04 1.52 -18.00
C VAL A 308 3.70 0.20 -18.43
N THR A 309 3.52 -0.24 -19.67
CA THR A 309 4.25 -1.41 -20.21
C THR A 309 5.76 -1.14 -20.21
N HIS A 310 6.18 0.06 -20.61
CA HIS A 310 7.59 0.45 -20.53
C HIS A 310 8.10 0.48 -19.08
N GLN A 311 7.31 1.04 -18.14
CA GLN A 311 7.67 1.00 -16.71
C GLN A 311 7.82 -0.42 -16.18
N VAL A 312 6.95 -1.35 -16.59
CA VAL A 312 7.01 -2.77 -16.22
C VAL A 312 8.31 -3.41 -16.75
N THR A 313 8.62 -3.20 -18.03
CA THR A 313 9.79 -3.84 -18.67
C THR A 313 11.11 -3.24 -18.16
N ASP A 314 11.20 -1.92 -18.03
CA ASP A 314 12.39 -1.24 -17.51
C ASP A 314 12.66 -1.61 -16.04
N THR A 315 11.62 -1.56 -15.21
CA THR A 315 11.74 -1.97 -13.80
C THR A 315 12.15 -3.43 -13.69
N TRP A 316 11.57 -4.31 -14.51
CA TRP A 316 11.96 -5.72 -14.50
C TRP A 316 13.42 -5.91 -14.85
N GLN A 317 13.93 -5.25 -15.90
CA GLN A 317 15.34 -5.31 -16.29
C GLN A 317 16.25 -4.82 -15.18
N LYS A 318 15.90 -3.70 -14.53
CA LYS A 318 16.64 -3.17 -13.37
C LYS A 318 16.67 -4.14 -12.19
N ILE A 319 15.53 -4.77 -11.90
CA ILE A 319 15.44 -5.80 -10.85
C ILE A 319 16.34 -7.00 -11.19
N GLN A 320 16.34 -7.48 -12.45
CA GLN A 320 17.19 -8.60 -12.85
C GLN A 320 18.69 -8.25 -12.80
N ARG A 321 19.07 -6.99 -13.00
CA ARG A 321 20.44 -6.49 -12.81
C ARG A 321 20.77 -6.12 -11.37
N LYS A 322 19.88 -6.41 -10.41
CA LYS A 322 20.02 -6.10 -8.98
C LYS A 322 20.18 -4.60 -8.68
N GLU A 323 19.59 -3.74 -9.50
CA GLU A 323 19.62 -2.28 -9.35
C GLU A 323 18.60 -1.82 -8.30
N PHE A 324 18.67 -2.35 -7.09
CA PHE A 324 17.80 -1.98 -5.95
C PHE A 324 18.58 -1.76 -4.65
N LYS A 325 19.88 -1.58 -4.74
CA LYS A 325 20.75 -1.32 -3.58
C LYS A 325 20.82 0.16 -3.17
N THR A 326 20.40 1.07 -4.05
CA THR A 326 20.46 2.51 -3.81
C THR A 326 19.06 3.05 -3.54
N GLY A 327 18.90 3.87 -2.48
CA GLY A 327 17.63 4.48 -2.10
C GLY A 327 17.23 5.67 -2.96
N CYS A 328 16.00 6.16 -2.79
CA CYS A 328 15.50 7.34 -3.50
C CYS A 328 16.02 8.67 -2.94
N GLY A 329 16.59 8.68 -1.73
CA GLY A 329 17.10 9.87 -1.05
C GLY A 329 16.03 10.84 -0.52
N LYS A 330 14.73 10.57 -0.71
CA LYS A 330 13.67 11.45 -0.19
C LYS A 330 13.72 11.51 1.33
N PRO A 331 13.57 12.72 1.96
CA PRO A 331 13.67 12.87 3.41
C PRO A 331 12.61 12.10 4.19
N ASP A 332 11.43 11.94 3.61
CA ASP A 332 10.28 11.24 4.18
C ASP A 332 10.20 9.76 3.79
N CYS A 333 11.24 9.23 3.17
CA CYS A 333 11.28 7.80 2.80
C CYS A 333 11.69 6.94 4.00
N ASP A 334 10.73 6.16 4.52
CA ASP A 334 10.93 5.29 5.68
C ASP A 334 12.12 4.32 5.49
N TRP A 335 12.30 3.76 4.29
CA TRP A 335 13.37 2.80 4.03
C TRP A 335 14.75 3.43 3.87
N CYS A 336 14.84 4.63 3.26
CA CYS A 336 16.08 5.39 3.26
C CYS A 336 16.48 5.79 4.69
N ASN A 337 15.52 6.22 5.49
CA ASN A 337 15.74 6.59 6.89
C ASN A 337 16.08 5.35 7.74
N PHE A 338 15.41 4.21 7.51
CA PHE A 338 15.76 2.95 8.16
C PHE A 338 17.23 2.58 7.93
N VAL A 339 17.69 2.66 6.69
CA VAL A 339 19.09 2.33 6.33
C VAL A 339 20.07 3.30 6.98
N LYS A 340 19.79 4.61 6.95
CA LYS A 340 20.65 5.64 7.57
C LYS A 340 20.69 5.49 9.09
N ASN A 341 19.55 5.36 9.74
CA ASN A 341 19.43 5.33 11.19
C ASN A 341 19.98 4.05 11.84
N ASN A 342 20.09 2.97 11.07
CA ASN A 342 20.64 1.70 11.55
C ASN A 342 22.08 1.44 11.03
N ASN A 343 22.73 2.43 10.46
CA ASN A 343 24.09 2.33 9.93
C ASN A 343 24.28 1.17 8.92
N LEU A 344 23.27 0.95 8.09
CA LEU A 344 23.28 -0.10 7.06
C LEU A 344 23.81 0.42 5.72
N ALA A 345 24.01 1.73 5.58
CA ALA A 345 24.55 2.33 4.38
C ALA A 345 26.04 2.03 4.24
N VAL A 346 26.46 1.51 3.08
CA VAL A 346 27.87 1.34 2.71
C VAL A 346 28.39 2.53 1.93
N ALA A 347 27.49 3.32 1.32
CA ALA A 347 27.79 4.57 0.64
C ALA A 347 26.61 5.54 0.74
N LEU A 348 26.89 6.84 0.60
CA LEU A 348 25.92 7.92 0.51
C LEU A 348 26.20 8.71 -0.77
N HIS A 349 25.33 8.60 -1.76
CA HIS A 349 25.46 9.31 -3.04
C HIS A 349 24.82 10.70 -2.94
N ALA A 350 25.54 11.72 -3.41
CA ALA A 350 24.97 13.06 -3.59
C ALA A 350 23.75 13.00 -4.53
N PRO A 351 22.77 13.92 -4.40
CA PRO A 351 21.71 14.03 -5.37
C PRO A 351 22.30 14.33 -6.74
N GLU A 352 21.75 13.71 -7.78
CA GLU A 352 22.02 14.10 -9.15
C GLU A 352 21.58 15.57 -9.29
N THR A 353 22.51 16.47 -9.54
CA THR A 353 22.19 17.83 -9.94
C THR A 353 21.77 17.76 -11.39
N ASP A 354 20.51 18.12 -11.68
CA ASP A 354 20.05 18.40 -13.04
C ASP A 354 20.77 19.67 -13.51
N GLU A 355 22.07 19.58 -13.79
CA GLU A 355 22.74 20.60 -14.58
C GLU A 355 22.32 20.36 -16.04
N PRO A 356 21.72 21.35 -16.72
CA PRO A 356 21.47 21.23 -18.14
C PRO A 356 22.85 21.11 -18.82
N GLU A 357 23.03 20.04 -19.58
CA GLU A 357 24.16 19.92 -20.49
C GLU A 357 24.24 21.19 -21.33
N ARG A 358 25.37 21.87 -21.24
CA ARG A 358 25.69 23.09 -22.03
C ARG A 358 26.00 22.74 -23.46
#